data_66ecfbca85df64b9d0b4f346a4f6a731
#
_entry.id   66ecfbca85df64b9d0b4f346a4f6a731
#
_cell.length_a   1.000
_cell.length_b   1.000
_cell.length_c   1.000
_cell.angle_alpha   90.00
_cell.angle_beta   90.00
_cell.angle_gamma   90.00
#
_symmetry.space_group_name_H-M   'P 1'
#
loop_
_entity.id
_entity.type
_entity.pdbx_description
1 polymer ?
#
loop_
_entity_poly.entity_id
_entity_poly.type
_entity_poly.pdbx_seq_one_letter_code
_entity_poly.pdbx_strand_id
1 'polypeptide(L)'
;MKKFCRKYKMPELSGSLYRRYYGSLKPCIFDIETTGFANGRNTSRVIMTALLIPSGESEISVTQFLAEDPYEEDRVLRATLDFLNEQKTDFLITYNGTSFDIPFMNRRLEALHFPFTLKMYNLDLYSWIRRNTGLPGQLSALSQKSVENFFHIGTDRIDAISGRESVRLYYEYVTSHSGMLEKVLLTHNREDVVQLYRILRRLFSDEGQSLLLHGDFHQAQANYGFPLLPNAGLSLRPKISGNKLQLSGLQHCSVEKMTAMNPDVNTRVYYREEELPFPLNASIFPDAHNPLQGEFRARTADYRITLPLESYDNALYADVSGLKLRDAHREVLEQMGEYVNGYLILKEGDDLSYSALNMLTQLTAEDIEKRIRTF
;
A
#
# COMPACT_ATOMS: atom_id res chain seq x y z
N MET A 1 24.06 14.18 6.85
CA MET A 1 23.17 13.01 6.70
C MET A 1 24.01 11.77 6.39
N LYS A 2 23.76 10.69 7.08
CA LYS A 2 24.40 9.38 6.88
C LYS A 2 23.43 8.39 6.25
N LYS A 3 23.96 7.50 5.39
CA LYS A 3 23.25 6.36 4.81
C LYS A 3 23.81 5.06 5.36
N PHE A 4 22.94 4.19 5.82
CA PHE A 4 23.27 2.85 6.30
C PHE A 4 22.52 1.81 5.50
N CYS A 5 23.17 0.70 5.19
CA CYS A 5 22.54 -0.44 4.52
C CYS A 5 22.94 -1.73 5.23
N ARG A 6 21.95 -2.59 5.50
CA ARG A 6 22.16 -3.90 6.09
C ARG A 6 21.30 -4.94 5.41
N LYS A 7 21.86 -6.12 5.23
CA LYS A 7 21.18 -7.28 4.66
C LYS A 7 20.96 -8.34 5.73
N TYR A 8 19.82 -9.01 5.64
CA TYR A 8 19.43 -10.08 6.56
C TYR A 8 18.96 -11.27 5.78
N LYS A 9 19.36 -12.46 6.22
CA LYS A 9 18.71 -13.70 5.76
C LYS A 9 17.32 -13.78 6.40
N MET A 10 16.30 -13.73 5.59
CA MET A 10 14.93 -13.81 6.04
C MET A 10 14.09 -14.48 4.95
N PRO A 11 13.21 -15.43 5.31
CA PRO A 11 12.37 -16.07 4.31
C PRO A 11 11.51 -15.04 3.57
N GLU A 12 11.30 -15.26 2.28
CA GLU A 12 10.50 -14.38 1.44
C GLU A 12 9.03 -14.28 1.86
N LEU A 13 8.31 -13.33 1.26
CA LEU A 13 6.86 -13.22 1.35
C LEU A 13 6.21 -14.26 0.43
N SER A 14 6.26 -15.52 0.84
CA SER A 14 5.91 -16.68 0.01
C SER A 14 4.46 -17.17 0.17
N GLY A 15 3.68 -16.57 1.05
CA GLY A 15 2.28 -16.90 1.25
C GLY A 15 1.48 -16.81 -0.07
N SER A 16 0.68 -17.83 -0.39
CA SER A 16 -0.12 -17.89 -1.62
C SER A 16 -1.00 -16.64 -1.80
N LEU A 17 -1.61 -16.17 -0.71
CA LEU A 17 -2.44 -14.97 -0.69
C LEU A 17 -1.65 -13.69 -0.94
N TYR A 18 -0.44 -13.56 -0.35
CA TYR A 18 0.41 -12.42 -0.65
C TYR A 18 0.83 -12.40 -2.11
N ARG A 19 1.29 -13.53 -2.64
CA ARG A 19 1.68 -13.65 -4.05
C ARG A 19 0.51 -13.33 -4.98
N ARG A 20 -0.68 -13.83 -4.66
CA ARG A 20 -1.89 -13.57 -5.45
C ARG A 20 -2.20 -12.08 -5.58
N TYR A 21 -2.16 -11.33 -4.50
CA TYR A 21 -2.62 -9.94 -4.49
C TYR A 21 -1.52 -8.90 -4.70
N TYR A 22 -0.28 -9.23 -4.34
CA TYR A 22 0.83 -8.30 -4.34
C TYR A 22 2.10 -8.83 -5.02
N GLY A 23 2.13 -10.08 -5.42
CA GLY A 23 3.35 -10.75 -5.91
C GLY A 23 3.92 -10.17 -7.20
N SER A 24 3.12 -9.47 -8.01
CA SER A 24 3.59 -8.75 -9.21
C SER A 24 4.13 -7.35 -8.92
N LEU A 25 3.98 -6.86 -7.69
CA LEU A 25 4.33 -5.52 -7.27
C LEU A 25 5.58 -5.52 -6.38
N LYS A 26 6.36 -4.46 -6.44
CA LYS A 26 7.57 -4.27 -5.63
C LYS A 26 7.25 -3.49 -4.35
N PRO A 27 7.22 -4.14 -3.18
CA PRO A 27 6.95 -3.47 -1.91
C PRO A 27 8.16 -2.74 -1.38
N CYS A 28 7.92 -1.69 -0.60
CA CYS A 28 8.87 -1.16 0.36
C CYS A 28 8.19 -1.04 1.73
N ILE A 29 8.71 -1.71 2.75
CA ILE A 29 8.28 -1.45 4.12
C ILE A 29 8.96 -0.17 4.58
N PHE A 30 8.17 0.72 5.14
CA PHE A 30 8.57 2.10 5.37
C PHE A 30 8.16 2.57 6.76
N ASP A 31 9.09 3.26 7.42
CA ASP A 31 8.92 3.87 8.73
C ASP A 31 9.75 5.15 8.85
N ILE A 32 9.28 6.13 9.64
CA ILE A 32 9.98 7.37 9.89
C ILE A 32 10.16 7.65 11.39
N GLU A 33 11.29 8.30 11.70
CA GLU A 33 11.50 8.94 13.00
C GLU A 33 11.46 10.46 12.86
N THR A 34 10.86 11.11 13.85
CA THR A 34 10.65 12.55 13.81
C THR A 34 11.09 13.22 15.11
N THR A 35 11.32 14.53 15.08
CA THR A 35 11.64 15.31 16.29
C THR A 35 10.43 15.49 17.22
N GLY A 36 9.29 14.95 16.89
CA GLY A 36 8.06 14.99 17.69
C GLY A 36 6.81 14.90 16.82
N PHE A 37 5.67 14.80 17.45
CA PHE A 37 4.38 14.79 16.74
C PHE A 37 4.12 16.13 16.04
N ALA A 38 3.42 16.07 14.90
CA ALA A 38 2.98 17.28 14.21
C ALA A 38 2.03 18.08 15.10
N ASN A 39 2.55 19.09 15.76
CA ASN A 39 1.75 20.12 16.42
C ASN A 39 1.46 21.25 15.42
N GLY A 40 0.42 22.04 15.67
CA GLY A 40 -0.07 23.06 14.75
C GLY A 40 0.96 24.15 14.34
N ARG A 41 2.18 24.12 14.85
CA ARG A 41 3.29 25.03 14.51
C ARG A 41 4.22 24.46 13.44
N ASN A 42 4.01 23.26 12.97
CA ASN A 42 4.79 22.61 11.89
C ASN A 42 6.34 22.64 12.12
N THR A 43 6.78 22.57 13.38
CA THR A 43 8.19 22.64 13.77
C THR A 43 8.89 21.28 13.82
N SER A 44 8.12 20.20 13.91
CA SER A 44 8.66 18.84 13.94
C SER A 44 9.18 18.44 12.57
N ARG A 45 10.30 17.72 12.53
CA ARG A 45 11.06 17.36 11.33
C ARG A 45 11.23 15.85 11.22
N VAL A 46 11.37 15.35 10.00
CA VAL A 46 11.84 13.98 9.73
C VAL A 46 13.35 13.93 9.97
N ILE A 47 13.79 13.07 10.86
CA ILE A 47 15.20 12.91 11.21
C ILE A 47 15.80 11.60 10.75
N MET A 48 14.97 10.61 10.53
CA MET A 48 15.41 9.33 10.00
C MET A 48 14.30 8.63 9.24
N THR A 49 14.67 7.83 8.25
CA THR A 49 13.76 6.93 7.54
C THR A 49 14.38 5.54 7.46
N ALA A 50 13.56 4.51 7.57
CA ALA A 50 13.92 3.13 7.29
C ALA A 50 13.10 2.59 6.11
N LEU A 51 13.80 1.94 5.18
CA LEU A 51 13.25 1.37 3.97
C LEU A 51 13.73 -0.08 3.85
N LEU A 52 12.81 -1.02 3.95
CA LEU A 52 13.11 -2.44 3.81
C LEU A 52 12.54 -2.94 2.49
N ILE A 53 13.41 -3.55 1.69
CA ILE A 53 13.07 -4.16 0.41
C ILE A 53 13.44 -5.64 0.44
N PRO A 54 12.53 -6.56 0.04
CA PRO A 54 12.89 -7.94 -0.24
C PRO A 54 13.92 -7.99 -1.38
N SER A 55 15.04 -8.66 -1.18
CA SER A 55 16.12 -8.76 -2.18
C SER A 55 16.46 -10.24 -2.42
N GLY A 56 15.74 -10.86 -3.36
CA GLY A 56 15.88 -12.29 -3.67
C GLY A 56 15.05 -13.19 -2.76
N GLU A 57 15.24 -14.50 -2.90
CA GLU A 57 14.38 -15.53 -2.32
C GLU A 57 14.46 -15.64 -0.80
N SER A 58 15.55 -15.23 -0.19
CA SER A 58 15.77 -15.39 1.27
C SER A 58 16.58 -14.27 1.87
N GLU A 59 16.52 -13.07 1.30
CA GLU A 59 17.24 -11.92 1.79
C GLU A 59 16.36 -10.67 1.79
N ILE A 60 16.50 -9.85 2.82
CA ILE A 60 15.94 -8.50 2.89
C ILE A 60 17.07 -7.49 3.04
N SER A 61 16.90 -6.33 2.45
CA SER A 61 17.82 -5.19 2.59
C SER A 61 17.11 -4.04 3.31
N VAL A 62 17.71 -3.54 4.37
CA VAL A 62 17.25 -2.35 5.09
C VAL A 62 18.21 -1.21 4.82
N THR A 63 17.69 -0.13 4.24
CA THR A 63 18.41 1.13 4.05
C THR A 63 17.84 2.17 4.98
N GLN A 64 18.71 2.89 5.68
CA GLN A 64 18.34 3.96 6.60
C GLN A 64 19.05 5.25 6.22
N PHE A 65 18.34 6.36 6.30
CA PHE A 65 18.91 7.71 6.16
C PHE A 65 18.73 8.45 7.47
N LEU A 66 19.83 8.87 8.10
CA LEU A 66 19.86 9.56 9.38
C LEU A 66 20.39 10.99 9.20
N ALA A 67 19.64 11.98 9.62
CA ALA A 67 20.10 13.35 9.75
C ALA A 67 21.09 13.46 10.92
N GLU A 68 22.26 14.02 10.69
CA GLU A 68 23.24 14.31 11.76
C GLU A 68 22.90 15.62 12.48
N ASP A 69 22.07 16.45 11.84
CA ASP A 69 21.48 17.67 12.37
C ASP A 69 20.03 17.78 11.87
N PRO A 70 19.05 18.27 12.67
CA PRO A 70 17.67 18.45 12.23
C PRO A 70 17.51 19.33 10.98
N TYR A 71 18.47 20.17 10.66
CA TYR A 71 18.47 21.01 9.46
C TYR A 71 18.85 20.25 8.17
N GLU A 72 19.27 19.00 8.27
CA GLU A 72 19.49 18.12 7.12
C GLU A 72 18.25 17.33 6.68
N GLU A 73 17.07 17.69 7.19
CA GLU A 73 15.81 17.06 6.85
C GLU A 73 15.57 16.96 5.33
N ASP A 74 15.86 18.03 4.60
CA ASP A 74 15.72 18.06 3.13
C ASP A 74 16.53 16.97 2.44
N ARG A 75 17.74 16.69 2.97
CA ARG A 75 18.62 15.63 2.45
C ARG A 75 18.07 14.23 2.73
N VAL A 76 17.50 14.02 3.93
CA VAL A 76 16.84 12.74 4.30
C VAL A 76 15.64 12.50 3.41
N LEU A 77 14.77 13.51 3.24
CA LEU A 77 13.58 13.41 2.41
C LEU A 77 13.92 13.10 0.95
N ARG A 78 14.88 13.85 0.38
CA ARG A 78 15.36 13.64 -0.99
C ARG A 78 15.91 12.23 -1.18
N ALA A 79 16.84 11.80 -0.30
CA ALA A 79 17.46 10.49 -0.38
C ALA A 79 16.42 9.36 -0.26
N THR A 80 15.38 9.55 0.54
CA THR A 80 14.26 8.62 0.67
C THR A 80 13.48 8.49 -0.63
N LEU A 81 13.10 9.62 -1.25
CA LEU A 81 12.36 9.62 -2.52
C LEU A 81 13.20 9.06 -3.66
N ASP A 82 14.46 9.45 -3.74
CA ASP A 82 15.40 8.93 -4.74
C ASP A 82 15.56 7.41 -4.62
N PHE A 83 15.69 6.90 -3.38
CA PHE A 83 15.76 5.45 -3.13
C PHE A 83 14.49 4.73 -3.60
N LEU A 84 13.30 5.22 -3.24
CA LEU A 84 12.04 4.61 -3.67
C LEU A 84 11.93 4.56 -5.20
N ASN A 85 12.37 5.61 -5.87
CA ASN A 85 12.38 5.70 -7.33
C ASN A 85 13.42 4.76 -7.96
N GLU A 86 14.66 4.74 -7.45
CA GLU A 86 15.74 3.85 -7.93
C GLU A 86 15.35 2.37 -7.78
N GLN A 87 14.70 2.01 -6.67
CA GLN A 87 14.21 0.65 -6.45
C GLN A 87 12.96 0.31 -7.28
N LYS A 88 12.38 1.30 -7.96
CA LYS A 88 11.11 1.16 -8.68
C LYS A 88 10.03 0.56 -7.77
N THR A 89 9.92 1.12 -6.57
CA THR A 89 8.94 0.70 -5.58
C THR A 89 7.54 0.99 -6.12
N ASP A 90 6.66 -0.01 -6.09
CA ASP A 90 5.28 0.15 -6.53
C ASP A 90 4.37 0.59 -5.38
N PHE A 91 4.59 0.08 -4.17
CA PHE A 91 3.73 0.41 -3.02
C PHE A 91 4.48 0.35 -1.69
N LEU A 92 3.91 1.01 -0.70
CA LEU A 92 4.42 1.01 0.66
C LEU A 92 3.67 0.01 1.54
N ILE A 93 4.37 -0.51 2.53
CA ILE A 93 3.80 -1.27 3.63
C ILE A 93 4.21 -0.55 4.90
N THR A 94 3.23 -0.16 5.72
CA THR A 94 3.47 0.61 6.94
C THR A 94 2.67 0.06 8.12
N TYR A 95 2.97 0.55 9.32
CA TYR A 95 2.12 0.37 10.50
C TYR A 95 1.55 1.71 10.95
N ASN A 96 0.27 1.97 10.67
CA ASN A 96 -0.40 3.26 10.89
C ASN A 96 0.13 4.42 10.02
N GLY A 97 0.88 4.13 8.97
CA GLY A 97 1.48 5.14 8.10
C GLY A 97 0.49 5.98 7.31
N THR A 98 -0.72 5.48 7.07
CA THR A 98 -1.81 6.26 6.47
C THR A 98 -2.19 7.47 7.33
N SER A 99 -2.10 7.33 8.66
CA SER A 99 -2.46 8.39 9.62
C SER A 99 -1.26 9.20 10.08
N PHE A 100 -0.04 8.67 10.00
CA PHE A 100 1.16 9.33 10.54
C PHE A 100 2.26 9.53 9.48
N ASP A 101 2.96 8.50 9.04
CA ASP A 101 4.19 8.61 8.25
C ASP A 101 3.98 9.38 6.94
N ILE A 102 3.01 8.95 6.14
CA ILE A 102 2.76 9.53 4.82
C ILE A 102 2.26 10.97 4.91
N PRO A 103 1.24 11.31 5.72
CA PRO A 103 0.84 12.70 5.90
C PRO A 103 1.95 13.58 6.51
N PHE A 104 2.78 13.02 7.41
CA PHE A 104 3.90 13.76 7.98
C PHE A 104 4.93 14.09 6.91
N MET A 105 5.39 13.09 6.16
CA MET A 105 6.29 13.27 5.02
C MET A 105 5.77 14.34 4.06
N ASN A 106 4.51 14.22 3.65
CA ASN A 106 3.93 15.14 2.67
C ASN A 106 3.87 16.59 3.16
N ARG A 107 3.53 16.81 4.44
CA ARG A 107 3.59 18.16 5.02
C ARG A 107 5.01 18.72 5.04
N ARG A 108 6.02 17.87 5.28
CA ARG A 108 7.42 18.33 5.29
C ARG A 108 7.92 18.61 3.89
N LEU A 109 7.60 17.75 2.93
CA LEU A 109 7.91 17.99 1.52
C LEU A 109 7.30 19.31 1.02
N GLU A 110 6.05 19.58 1.38
CA GLU A 110 5.38 20.84 1.06
C GLU A 110 6.06 22.05 1.73
N ALA A 111 6.37 21.95 3.03
CA ALA A 111 7.01 23.03 3.79
C ALA A 111 8.42 23.37 3.29
N LEU A 112 9.10 22.40 2.71
CA LEU A 112 10.44 22.55 2.11
C LEU A 112 10.39 22.79 0.59
N HIS A 113 9.20 23.06 0.04
CA HIS A 113 8.96 23.35 -1.38
C HIS A 113 9.46 22.28 -2.36
N PHE A 114 9.40 21.01 -1.94
CA PHE A 114 9.65 19.94 -2.87
C PHE A 114 8.53 19.89 -3.92
N PRO A 115 8.86 19.66 -5.20
CA PRO A 115 7.87 19.51 -6.26
C PRO A 115 7.14 18.16 -6.21
N PHE A 116 7.41 17.36 -5.17
CA PHE A 116 6.91 15.98 -5.03
C PHE A 116 6.12 15.81 -3.75
N THR A 117 5.20 14.86 -3.77
CA THR A 117 4.55 14.30 -2.59
C THR A 117 4.61 12.78 -2.64
N LEU A 118 4.67 12.12 -1.48
CA LEU A 118 4.61 10.66 -1.40
C LEU A 118 3.18 10.20 -1.61
N LYS A 119 2.90 9.45 -2.69
CA LYS A 119 1.54 9.13 -3.16
C LYS A 119 1.30 7.66 -3.41
N MET A 120 2.24 6.82 -3.07
CA MET A 120 2.13 5.39 -3.32
C MET A 120 0.90 4.78 -2.61
N TYR A 121 0.32 3.75 -3.22
CA TYR A 121 -0.59 2.86 -2.51
C TYR A 121 0.09 2.37 -1.23
N ASN A 122 -0.65 2.34 -0.15
CA ASN A 122 -0.12 1.94 1.14
C ASN A 122 -0.92 0.78 1.72
N LEU A 123 -0.28 -0.35 1.92
CA LEU A 123 -0.80 -1.44 2.73
C LEU A 123 -0.49 -1.15 4.20
N ASP A 124 -1.39 -0.44 4.85
CA ASP A 124 -1.29 -0.09 6.26
C ASP A 124 -1.77 -1.25 7.13
N LEU A 125 -0.84 -1.98 7.74
CA LEU A 125 -1.16 -3.18 8.52
C LEU A 125 -1.96 -2.89 9.79
N TYR A 126 -1.79 -1.71 10.40
CA TYR A 126 -2.66 -1.30 11.51
C TYR A 126 -4.13 -1.22 11.07
N SER A 127 -4.38 -0.52 9.96
CA SER A 127 -5.72 -0.36 9.40
C SER A 127 -6.30 -1.70 8.93
N TRP A 128 -5.46 -2.54 8.32
CA TRP A 128 -5.86 -3.86 7.84
C TRP A 128 -6.26 -4.79 9.00
N ILE A 129 -5.42 -4.89 10.02
CA ILE A 129 -5.66 -5.68 11.24
C ILE A 129 -6.91 -5.19 11.95
N ARG A 130 -7.02 -3.88 12.16
CA ARG A 130 -8.14 -3.26 12.89
C ARG A 130 -9.50 -3.58 12.27
N ARG A 131 -9.57 -3.63 10.95
CA ARG A 131 -10.85 -3.79 10.23
C ARG A 131 -11.23 -5.23 9.99
N ASN A 132 -10.25 -6.11 9.85
CA ASN A 132 -10.47 -7.44 9.31
C ASN A 132 -10.21 -8.58 10.29
N THR A 133 -9.63 -8.30 11.46
CA THR A 133 -9.27 -9.34 12.44
C THR A 133 -9.94 -9.14 13.78
N GLY A 134 -10.00 -10.21 14.58
CA GLY A 134 -10.47 -10.17 15.97
C GLY A 134 -9.45 -9.61 16.97
N LEU A 135 -8.24 -9.24 16.54
CA LEU A 135 -7.17 -8.74 17.42
C LEU A 135 -7.54 -7.48 18.23
N PRO A 136 -8.31 -6.50 17.68
CA PRO A 136 -8.73 -5.34 18.47
C PRO A 136 -9.53 -5.70 19.74
N GLY A 137 -10.25 -6.82 19.72
CA GLY A 137 -10.98 -7.31 20.91
C GLY A 137 -10.13 -8.14 21.87
N GLN A 138 -8.95 -8.56 21.47
CA GLN A 138 -8.05 -9.44 22.23
C GLN A 138 -6.88 -8.69 22.88
N LEU A 139 -6.48 -7.57 22.28
CA LEU A 139 -5.32 -6.78 22.71
C LEU A 139 -5.78 -5.51 23.43
N SER A 140 -5.11 -5.15 24.53
CA SER A 140 -5.35 -3.90 25.26
C SER A 140 -5.01 -2.65 24.43
N ALA A 141 -4.08 -2.78 23.49
CA ALA A 141 -3.72 -1.75 22.53
C ALA A 141 -3.25 -2.41 21.24
N LEU A 142 -3.58 -1.81 20.10
CA LEU A 142 -3.19 -2.30 18.79
C LEU A 142 -1.88 -1.62 18.32
N SER A 143 -0.88 -1.51 19.22
CA SER A 143 0.45 -1.06 18.86
C SER A 143 1.19 -2.16 18.10
N GLN A 144 2.19 -1.78 17.28
CA GLN A 144 3.01 -2.77 16.58
C GLN A 144 3.63 -3.77 17.55
N LYS A 145 4.21 -3.31 18.66
CA LYS A 145 4.78 -4.17 19.73
C LYS A 145 3.75 -5.13 20.33
N SER A 146 2.51 -4.71 20.51
CA SER A 146 1.45 -5.60 20.99
C SER A 146 1.12 -6.72 20.01
N VAL A 147 1.11 -6.41 18.71
CA VAL A 147 0.90 -7.40 17.64
C VAL A 147 2.11 -8.32 17.50
N GLU A 148 3.33 -7.79 17.61
CA GLU A 148 4.57 -8.59 17.66
C GLU A 148 4.51 -9.63 18.79
N ASN A 149 4.16 -9.18 19.98
CA ASN A 149 4.03 -10.04 21.16
C ASN A 149 2.94 -11.11 20.99
N PHE A 150 1.81 -10.74 20.42
CA PHE A 150 0.74 -11.70 20.13
C PHE A 150 1.20 -12.82 19.17
N PHE A 151 1.95 -12.47 18.15
CA PHE A 151 2.51 -13.45 17.21
C PHE A 151 3.79 -14.14 17.70
N HIS A 152 4.28 -13.81 18.89
CA HIS A 152 5.56 -14.31 19.43
C HIS A 152 6.77 -14.09 18.51
N ILE A 153 6.79 -12.97 17.77
CA ILE A 153 7.85 -12.63 16.81
C ILE A 153 8.82 -11.57 17.32
N GLY A 154 8.49 -10.87 18.39
CA GLY A 154 9.32 -9.81 18.98
C GLY A 154 10.31 -10.26 20.04
N THR A 155 10.46 -11.58 20.27
CA THR A 155 11.30 -12.13 21.36
C THR A 155 12.79 -11.83 21.22
N ASP A 156 13.26 -11.63 20.01
CA ASP A 156 14.65 -11.31 19.65
C ASP A 156 14.83 -9.82 19.27
N ARG A 157 13.83 -8.97 19.53
CA ARG A 157 13.92 -7.54 19.34
C ARG A 157 14.96 -6.94 20.30
N ILE A 158 15.94 -6.22 19.76
CA ILE A 158 17.09 -5.72 20.51
C ILE A 158 16.84 -4.32 21.06
N ASP A 159 15.87 -3.58 20.51
CA ASP A 159 15.58 -2.22 20.96
C ASP A 159 14.68 -2.20 22.19
N ALA A 160 15.05 -1.36 23.16
CA ALA A 160 14.29 -1.17 24.41
C ALA A 160 13.67 0.23 24.52
N ILE A 161 13.83 1.11 23.52
CA ILE A 161 13.40 2.50 23.58
C ILE A 161 12.00 2.72 23.02
N SER A 162 11.34 3.78 23.48
CA SER A 162 10.08 4.27 22.94
C SER A 162 10.33 5.40 21.95
N GLY A 163 9.37 5.70 21.07
CA GLY A 163 9.49 6.83 20.12
C GLY A 163 9.70 8.19 20.83
N ARG A 164 9.16 8.39 22.04
CA ARG A 164 9.46 9.59 22.84
C ARG A 164 10.92 9.63 23.29
N GLU A 165 11.45 8.49 23.65
CA GLU A 165 12.83 8.36 24.07
C GLU A 165 13.80 8.50 22.90
N SER A 166 13.41 7.99 21.72
CA SER A 166 14.13 8.19 20.46
C SER A 166 14.39 9.67 20.18
N VAL A 167 13.38 10.53 20.34
CA VAL A 167 13.53 11.99 20.18
C VAL A 167 14.57 12.58 21.13
N ARG A 168 14.54 12.20 22.42
CA ARG A 168 15.53 12.69 23.41
C ARG A 168 16.94 12.25 23.04
N LEU A 169 17.11 10.96 22.74
CA LEU A 169 18.41 10.38 22.36
C LEU A 169 18.95 10.99 21.06
N TYR A 170 18.06 11.35 20.13
CA TYR A 170 18.49 12.03 18.92
C TYR A 170 19.10 13.41 19.19
N TYR A 171 18.51 14.23 20.05
CA TYR A 171 19.11 15.53 20.42
C TYR A 171 20.41 15.37 21.20
N GLU A 172 20.55 14.34 22.02
CA GLU A 172 21.83 14.00 22.66
C GLU A 172 22.87 13.56 21.62
N TYR A 173 22.45 12.80 20.59
CA TYR A 173 23.31 12.41 19.47
C TYR A 173 23.79 13.63 18.67
N VAL A 174 22.91 14.54 18.32
CA VAL A 174 23.24 15.78 17.59
C VAL A 174 24.32 16.59 18.34
N THR A 175 24.25 16.63 19.66
CA THR A 175 25.20 17.39 20.47
C THR A 175 26.51 16.64 20.68
N SER A 176 26.46 15.33 20.90
CA SER A 176 27.63 14.53 21.31
C SER A 176 28.34 13.82 20.17
N HIS A 177 27.63 13.63 19.04
CA HIS A 177 28.05 12.77 17.93
C HIS A 177 28.46 11.35 18.38
N SER A 178 27.85 10.86 19.47
CA SER A 178 28.13 9.56 20.06
C SER A 178 27.77 8.42 19.13
N GLY A 179 28.73 7.59 18.71
CA GLY A 179 28.44 6.39 17.92
C GLY A 179 27.60 5.35 18.64
N MET A 180 27.55 5.39 20.00
CA MET A 180 26.66 4.54 20.78
C MET A 180 25.20 4.98 20.58
N LEU A 181 24.90 6.27 20.68
CA LEU A 181 23.57 6.81 20.46
C LEU A 181 23.10 6.61 19.03
N GLU A 182 23.98 6.83 18.05
CA GLU A 182 23.72 6.52 16.64
C GLU A 182 23.27 5.06 16.46
N LYS A 183 24.01 4.12 17.05
CA LYS A 183 23.67 2.70 16.97
C LYS A 183 22.33 2.38 17.61
N VAL A 184 21.98 3.01 18.74
CA VAL A 184 20.70 2.82 19.42
C VAL A 184 19.55 3.32 18.53
N LEU A 185 19.65 4.53 17.98
CA LEU A 185 18.65 5.13 17.10
C LEU A 185 18.44 4.29 15.84
N LEU A 186 19.53 3.92 15.16
CA LEU A 186 19.47 3.07 13.97
C LEU A 186 18.88 1.70 14.28
N THR A 187 19.15 1.16 15.46
CA THR A 187 18.60 -0.14 15.85
C THR A 187 17.09 -0.05 16.04
N HIS A 188 16.58 0.99 16.72
CA HIS A 188 15.15 1.20 16.94
C HIS A 188 14.39 1.25 15.62
N ASN A 189 14.69 2.22 14.79
CA ASN A 189 14.01 2.43 13.50
C ASN A 189 14.13 1.20 12.55
N ARG A 190 15.26 0.50 12.57
CA ARG A 190 15.46 -0.73 11.80
C ARG A 190 14.57 -1.87 12.30
N GLU A 191 14.49 -2.05 13.62
CA GLU A 191 13.66 -3.10 14.21
C GLU A 191 12.19 -2.88 13.83
N ASP A 192 11.70 -1.65 13.76
CA ASP A 192 10.31 -1.38 13.39
C ASP A 192 9.98 -1.92 12.00
N VAL A 193 10.80 -1.70 10.99
CA VAL A 193 10.55 -2.25 9.64
C VAL A 193 10.81 -3.76 9.53
N VAL A 194 11.78 -4.30 10.29
CA VAL A 194 12.06 -5.76 10.29
C VAL A 194 10.93 -6.52 10.96
N GLN A 195 10.44 -6.05 12.08
CA GLN A 195 9.31 -6.69 12.77
C GLN A 195 8.01 -6.54 11.97
N LEU A 196 7.81 -5.40 11.29
CA LEU A 196 6.68 -5.22 10.40
C LEU A 196 6.68 -6.21 9.24
N TYR A 197 7.84 -6.52 8.67
CA TYR A 197 7.99 -7.59 7.69
C TYR A 197 7.58 -8.97 8.26
N ARG A 198 7.94 -9.26 9.52
CA ARG A 198 7.55 -10.50 10.19
C ARG A 198 6.05 -10.56 10.46
N ILE A 199 5.42 -9.45 10.89
CA ILE A 199 3.97 -9.33 11.05
C ILE A 199 3.27 -9.63 9.73
N LEU A 200 3.71 -8.98 8.64
CA LEU A 200 3.15 -9.18 7.30
C LEU A 200 3.15 -10.67 6.91
N ARG A 201 4.28 -11.35 7.12
CA ARG A 201 4.39 -12.79 6.83
C ARG A 201 3.41 -13.63 7.63
N ARG A 202 3.18 -13.30 8.90
CA ARG A 202 2.20 -14.01 9.75
C ARG A 202 0.78 -13.75 9.31
N LEU A 203 0.41 -12.52 9.03
CA LEU A 203 -0.94 -12.15 8.59
C LEU A 203 -1.35 -12.82 7.28
N PHE A 204 -0.41 -12.98 6.35
CA PHE A 204 -0.66 -13.59 5.04
C PHE A 204 -0.31 -15.09 5.00
N SER A 205 -0.10 -15.72 6.16
CA SER A 205 0.01 -17.16 6.31
C SER A 205 -1.34 -17.80 6.62
N ASP A 206 -1.42 -19.12 6.51
CA ASP A 206 -2.62 -19.88 6.86
C ASP A 206 -3.01 -19.71 8.34
N GLU A 207 -2.03 -19.56 9.23
CA GLU A 207 -2.27 -19.25 10.65
C GLU A 207 -2.92 -17.87 10.82
N GLY A 208 -2.50 -16.87 10.03
CA GLY A 208 -3.06 -15.53 10.05
C GLY A 208 -4.52 -15.48 9.61
N GLN A 209 -4.92 -16.38 8.72
CA GLN A 209 -6.31 -16.48 8.26
C GLN A 209 -7.27 -16.84 9.40
N SER A 210 -6.85 -17.65 10.36
CA SER A 210 -7.68 -18.02 11.53
C SER A 210 -8.05 -16.84 12.43
N LEU A 211 -7.38 -15.69 12.28
CA LEU A 211 -7.65 -14.47 13.04
C LEU A 211 -8.71 -13.58 12.39
N LEU A 212 -9.14 -13.90 11.15
CA LEU A 212 -10.09 -13.06 10.41
C LEU A 212 -11.46 -13.09 11.05
N LEU A 213 -12.13 -11.92 11.09
CA LEU A 213 -13.48 -11.77 11.64
C LEU A 213 -14.52 -12.62 10.91
N HIS A 214 -14.36 -12.77 9.59
CA HIS A 214 -15.30 -13.51 8.74
C HIS A 214 -14.73 -14.84 8.22
N GLY A 215 -13.52 -15.20 8.62
CA GLY A 215 -12.84 -16.42 8.15
C GLY A 215 -12.45 -16.41 6.67
N ASP A 216 -12.71 -15.32 5.93
CA ASP A 216 -12.44 -15.19 4.50
C ASP A 216 -11.46 -14.05 4.22
N PHE A 217 -10.24 -14.45 3.82
CA PHE A 217 -9.19 -13.49 3.45
C PHE A 217 -9.55 -12.70 2.19
N HIS A 218 -10.24 -13.31 1.23
CA HIS A 218 -10.65 -12.65 0.01
C HIS A 218 -11.66 -11.53 0.30
N GLN A 219 -12.58 -11.76 1.24
CA GLN A 219 -13.50 -10.73 1.73
C GLN A 219 -12.74 -9.59 2.44
N ALA A 220 -11.78 -9.92 3.29
CA ALA A 220 -10.93 -8.93 3.96
C ALA A 220 -10.18 -8.06 2.95
N GLN A 221 -9.62 -8.67 1.91
CA GLN A 221 -8.91 -7.98 0.85
C GLN A 221 -9.83 -7.09 0.01
N ALA A 222 -11.03 -7.56 -0.34
CA ALA A 222 -12.04 -6.75 -1.02
C ALA A 222 -12.42 -5.50 -0.23
N ASN A 223 -12.61 -5.65 1.08
CA ASN A 223 -12.93 -4.55 1.99
C ASN A 223 -11.77 -3.55 2.15
N TYR A 224 -10.53 -4.02 2.10
CA TYR A 224 -9.35 -3.15 2.16
C TYR A 224 -9.16 -2.38 0.86
N GLY A 225 -9.27 -3.04 -0.27
CA GLY A 225 -9.10 -2.49 -1.60
C GLY A 225 -7.78 -2.91 -2.27
N PHE A 226 -7.74 -2.68 -3.57
CA PHE A 226 -6.64 -3.09 -4.45
C PHE A 226 -5.89 -1.89 -4.98
N PRO A 227 -4.56 -1.99 -5.19
CA PRO A 227 -3.83 -0.96 -5.89
C PRO A 227 -4.33 -0.87 -7.34
N LEU A 228 -4.68 0.35 -7.77
CA LEU A 228 -4.81 0.75 -9.15
C LEU A 228 -3.77 1.82 -9.38
N LEU A 229 -2.81 1.62 -10.27
CA LEU A 229 -1.71 2.58 -10.43
C LEU A 229 -1.07 2.92 -9.08
N PRO A 230 -0.41 1.96 -8.46
CA PRO A 230 0.06 2.09 -7.08
C PRO A 230 0.97 3.30 -6.87
N ASN A 231 1.77 3.66 -7.88
CA ASN A 231 2.64 4.84 -7.85
C ASN A 231 1.88 6.18 -7.87
N ALA A 232 0.62 6.18 -8.29
CA ALA A 232 -0.26 7.35 -8.26
C ALA A 232 -1.14 7.40 -7.01
N GLY A 233 -1.02 6.43 -6.12
CA GLY A 233 -1.81 6.35 -4.90
C GLY A 233 -3.29 6.04 -5.13
N LEU A 234 -3.62 5.42 -6.26
CA LEU A 234 -4.99 5.02 -6.58
C LEU A 234 -5.28 3.63 -6.02
N SER A 235 -6.49 3.44 -5.50
CA SER A 235 -6.99 2.15 -5.03
C SER A 235 -8.40 1.88 -5.53
N LEU A 236 -8.75 0.61 -5.66
CA LEU A 236 -10.08 0.15 -6.03
C LEU A 236 -10.70 -0.70 -4.93
N ARG A 237 -12.00 -0.51 -4.70
CA ARG A 237 -12.84 -1.36 -3.84
C ARG A 237 -14.03 -1.85 -4.62
N PRO A 238 -14.22 -3.18 -4.72
CA PRO A 238 -15.37 -3.75 -5.40
C PRO A 238 -16.62 -3.75 -4.51
N LYS A 239 -17.77 -3.56 -5.14
CA LYS A 239 -19.10 -3.74 -4.53
C LYS A 239 -20.09 -4.20 -5.58
N ILE A 240 -20.81 -5.27 -5.31
CA ILE A 240 -21.95 -5.67 -6.15
C ILE A 240 -23.21 -4.90 -5.73
N SER A 241 -23.94 -4.37 -6.70
CA SER A 241 -25.19 -3.66 -6.52
C SER A 241 -26.16 -4.06 -7.63
N GLY A 242 -27.13 -4.92 -7.31
CA GLY A 242 -27.98 -5.57 -8.31
C GLY A 242 -27.15 -6.39 -9.29
N ASN A 243 -27.34 -6.18 -10.57
CA ASN A 243 -26.59 -6.81 -11.65
C ASN A 243 -25.40 -5.95 -12.14
N LYS A 244 -24.79 -5.18 -11.24
CA LYS A 244 -23.65 -4.33 -11.57
C LYS A 244 -22.52 -4.51 -10.55
N LEU A 245 -21.29 -4.61 -11.04
CA LEU A 245 -20.11 -4.41 -10.23
C LEU A 245 -19.76 -2.93 -10.22
N GLN A 246 -19.67 -2.34 -9.06
CA GLN A 246 -19.16 -1.00 -8.84
C GLN A 246 -17.75 -1.08 -8.26
N LEU A 247 -16.79 -0.47 -8.94
CA LEU A 247 -15.44 -0.27 -8.43
C LEU A 247 -15.32 1.19 -8.00
N SER A 248 -15.17 1.42 -6.71
CA SER A 248 -14.94 2.76 -6.15
C SER A 248 -13.52 2.89 -5.68
N GLY A 249 -12.95 4.08 -5.80
CA GLY A 249 -11.60 4.32 -5.42
C GLY A 249 -11.35 5.71 -4.85
N LEU A 250 -10.17 5.86 -4.28
CA LEU A 250 -9.69 7.08 -3.70
C LEU A 250 -8.34 7.45 -4.32
N GLN A 251 -8.19 8.71 -4.68
CA GLN A 251 -6.92 9.31 -5.02
C GLN A 251 -6.49 10.27 -3.90
N HIS A 252 -5.37 9.97 -3.25
CA HIS A 252 -4.88 10.73 -2.10
C HIS A 252 -3.93 11.87 -2.49
N CYS A 253 -4.24 12.64 -3.52
CA CYS A 253 -3.37 13.75 -3.93
C CYS A 253 -4.16 14.87 -4.59
N SER A 254 -3.71 16.11 -4.37
CA SER A 254 -4.28 17.26 -5.09
C SER A 254 -3.76 17.28 -6.52
N VAL A 255 -4.67 17.54 -7.44
CA VAL A 255 -4.45 17.62 -8.89
C VAL A 255 -3.31 18.59 -9.25
N GLU A 256 -3.30 19.78 -8.67
CA GLU A 256 -2.35 20.84 -9.00
C GLU A 256 -0.90 20.47 -8.67
N LYS A 257 -0.68 19.76 -7.57
CA LYS A 257 0.67 19.33 -7.17
C LYS A 257 1.22 18.22 -8.05
N MET A 258 0.38 17.40 -8.61
CA MET A 258 0.81 16.28 -9.44
C MET A 258 1.18 16.71 -10.85
N THR A 259 0.48 17.67 -11.45
CA THR A 259 0.83 18.23 -12.77
C THR A 259 2.20 18.89 -12.79
N ALA A 260 2.65 19.42 -11.64
CA ALA A 260 3.97 20.02 -11.51
C ALA A 260 5.11 19.00 -11.38
N MET A 261 4.80 17.72 -11.13
CA MET A 261 5.79 16.74 -10.64
C MET A 261 6.50 15.93 -11.70
N ASN A 262 5.89 15.71 -12.82
CA ASN A 262 6.49 14.92 -13.88
C ASN A 262 5.87 15.24 -15.25
N PRO A 263 6.41 16.25 -15.94
CA PRO A 263 5.93 16.62 -17.28
C PRO A 263 6.16 15.51 -18.32
N ASP A 264 7.08 14.58 -18.07
CA ASP A 264 7.44 13.51 -19.00
C ASP A 264 6.60 12.24 -18.84
N VAL A 265 6.00 12.04 -17.68
CA VAL A 265 5.00 11.00 -17.50
C VAL A 265 3.66 11.62 -17.83
N ASN A 266 2.86 10.94 -18.62
CA ASN A 266 1.53 11.39 -19.03
C ASN A 266 0.56 11.44 -17.82
N THR A 267 1.00 12.12 -16.77
CA THR A 267 0.36 12.28 -15.49
C THR A 267 -0.91 13.12 -15.59
N ARG A 268 -1.07 13.89 -16.65
CA ARG A 268 -2.30 14.63 -16.99
C ARG A 268 -3.53 13.74 -17.03
N VAL A 269 -3.31 12.48 -17.34
CA VAL A 269 -4.33 11.45 -17.43
C VAL A 269 -5.10 11.21 -16.13
N TYR A 270 -4.48 11.54 -15.01
CA TYR A 270 -5.04 11.19 -13.69
C TYR A 270 -5.74 12.33 -12.97
N TYR A 271 -5.71 13.54 -13.53
CA TYR A 271 -5.95 14.71 -12.72
C TYR A 271 -7.20 15.47 -12.99
N ARG A 272 -7.76 15.31 -14.16
CA ARG A 272 -9.02 15.92 -14.50
C ARG A 272 -9.87 14.88 -15.19
N GLU A 273 -11.11 14.78 -14.78
CA GLU A 273 -12.13 13.96 -15.40
C GLU A 273 -12.23 14.25 -16.92
N GLU A 274 -12.02 15.50 -17.31
CA GLU A 274 -12.01 15.99 -18.67
C GLU A 274 -10.76 15.60 -19.49
N GLU A 275 -9.70 15.14 -18.82
CA GLU A 275 -8.41 14.79 -19.43
C GLU A 275 -8.10 13.29 -19.36
N LEU A 276 -9.06 12.46 -18.94
CA LEU A 276 -8.89 11.01 -19.00
C LEU A 276 -8.83 10.58 -20.48
N PRO A 277 -7.66 10.16 -20.99
CA PRO A 277 -7.42 10.06 -22.43
C PRO A 277 -7.94 8.77 -23.03
N PHE A 278 -8.70 7.97 -22.29
CA PHE A 278 -9.06 6.66 -22.78
C PHE A 278 -10.55 6.43 -22.80
N PRO A 279 -11.09 6.06 -23.95
CA PRO A 279 -12.31 5.30 -23.95
C PRO A 279 -12.00 3.94 -23.33
N LEU A 280 -12.52 3.66 -22.15
CA LEU A 280 -12.52 2.32 -21.62
C LEU A 280 -13.22 1.41 -22.64
N ASN A 281 -12.70 0.19 -22.82
CA ASN A 281 -13.21 -0.70 -23.84
C ASN A 281 -14.71 -0.96 -23.60
N ALA A 282 -15.52 -0.75 -24.62
CA ALA A 282 -16.97 -0.86 -24.55
C ALA A 282 -17.46 -2.26 -24.14
N SER A 283 -16.67 -3.31 -24.34
CA SER A 283 -16.99 -4.66 -23.91
C SER A 283 -16.87 -4.88 -22.39
N ILE A 284 -16.03 -4.08 -21.70
CA ILE A 284 -15.82 -4.18 -20.26
C ILE A 284 -16.54 -3.03 -19.53
N PHE A 285 -16.63 -1.88 -20.19
CA PHE A 285 -17.24 -0.67 -19.68
C PHE A 285 -18.28 -0.16 -20.67
N PRO A 286 -19.52 -0.64 -20.63
CA PRO A 286 -20.56 -0.25 -21.59
C PRO A 286 -20.91 1.23 -21.53
N ASP A 287 -20.66 1.90 -20.39
CA ASP A 287 -20.77 3.36 -20.26
C ASP A 287 -19.44 4.04 -20.64
N ALA A 288 -18.93 3.72 -21.83
CA ALA A 288 -17.66 4.26 -22.36
C ALA A 288 -17.58 5.80 -22.39
N HIS A 289 -18.71 6.48 -22.20
CA HIS A 289 -18.79 7.94 -22.16
C HIS A 289 -18.53 8.55 -20.78
N ASN A 290 -18.52 7.73 -19.72
CA ASN A 290 -18.26 8.22 -18.34
C ASN A 290 -17.63 7.15 -17.45
N PRO A 291 -16.42 6.69 -17.81
CA PRO A 291 -15.81 5.52 -17.19
C PRO A 291 -15.33 5.76 -15.76
N LEU A 292 -14.92 6.98 -15.47
CA LEU A 292 -14.44 7.37 -14.15
C LEU A 292 -15.19 8.62 -13.72
N GLN A 293 -16.17 8.45 -12.84
CA GLN A 293 -16.87 9.57 -12.23
C GLN A 293 -16.24 9.88 -10.87
N GLY A 294 -15.87 11.12 -10.62
CA GLY A 294 -15.31 11.54 -9.36
C GLY A 294 -15.53 13.00 -9.03
N GLU A 295 -15.86 13.25 -7.78
CA GLU A 295 -15.75 14.58 -7.19
C GLU A 295 -14.32 14.78 -6.68
N PHE A 296 -13.60 15.74 -7.25
CA PHE A 296 -12.30 16.15 -6.75
C PHE A 296 -12.48 17.07 -5.54
N ARG A 297 -12.16 16.54 -4.36
CA ARG A 297 -12.05 17.34 -3.14
C ARG A 297 -10.58 17.74 -2.96
N ALA A 298 -10.32 18.79 -2.21
CA ALA A 298 -9.00 19.45 -2.09
C ALA A 298 -7.79 18.50 -1.81
N ARG A 299 -8.02 17.25 -1.40
CA ARG A 299 -6.96 16.26 -1.08
C ARG A 299 -7.22 14.86 -1.59
N THR A 300 -8.43 14.56 -2.04
CA THR A 300 -8.84 13.23 -2.49
C THR A 300 -9.73 13.35 -3.71
N ALA A 301 -9.54 12.47 -4.68
CA ALA A 301 -10.48 12.30 -5.78
C ALA A 301 -11.19 10.96 -5.61
N ASP A 302 -12.50 11.02 -5.50
CA ASP A 302 -13.33 9.83 -5.53
C ASP A 302 -13.69 9.53 -6.98
N TYR A 303 -13.53 8.30 -7.41
CA TYR A 303 -13.94 7.85 -8.73
C TYR A 303 -14.71 6.55 -8.64
N ARG A 304 -15.56 6.32 -9.61
CA ARG A 304 -16.41 5.13 -9.68
C ARG A 304 -16.41 4.55 -11.08
N ILE A 305 -16.20 3.25 -11.17
CA ILE A 305 -16.28 2.48 -12.39
C ILE A 305 -17.44 1.51 -12.23
N THR A 306 -18.31 1.40 -13.22
CA THR A 306 -19.44 0.47 -13.19
C THR A 306 -19.30 -0.53 -14.34
N LEU A 307 -19.37 -1.82 -14.00
CA LEU A 307 -19.35 -2.93 -14.94
C LEU A 307 -20.72 -3.64 -14.91
N PRO A 308 -21.35 -3.92 -16.05
CA PRO A 308 -22.54 -4.74 -16.08
C PRO A 308 -22.16 -6.19 -15.79
N LEU A 309 -23.08 -6.91 -15.18
CA LEU A 309 -23.00 -8.34 -14.94
C LEU A 309 -24.16 -9.01 -15.63
N GLU A 310 -23.93 -10.17 -16.18
CA GLU A 310 -25.00 -11.02 -16.71
C GLU A 310 -25.67 -11.78 -15.57
N SER A 311 -26.98 -11.92 -15.64
CA SER A 311 -27.76 -12.65 -14.64
C SER A 311 -28.49 -13.79 -15.32
N TYR A 312 -28.25 -15.01 -14.85
CA TYR A 312 -28.94 -16.21 -15.33
C TYR A 312 -29.07 -17.22 -14.18
N ASP A 313 -30.22 -17.87 -14.04
CA ASP A 313 -30.51 -18.89 -13.02
C ASP A 313 -30.11 -18.51 -11.60
N ASN A 314 -30.43 -17.27 -11.19
CA ASN A 314 -30.09 -16.75 -9.86
C ASN A 314 -28.57 -16.65 -9.60
N ALA A 315 -27.77 -16.61 -10.68
CA ALA A 315 -26.32 -16.39 -10.60
C ALA A 315 -25.92 -15.09 -11.31
N LEU A 316 -24.76 -14.51 -10.94
CA LEU A 316 -24.16 -13.34 -11.57
C LEU A 316 -22.83 -13.70 -12.21
N TYR A 317 -22.67 -13.32 -13.46
CA TYR A 317 -21.51 -13.61 -14.29
C TYR A 317 -20.86 -12.33 -14.79
N ALA A 318 -19.54 -12.35 -14.88
CA ALA A 318 -18.77 -11.30 -15.53
C ALA A 318 -18.07 -11.87 -16.78
N ASP A 319 -18.34 -11.29 -17.94
CA ASP A 319 -17.59 -11.61 -19.17
C ASP A 319 -16.17 -11.04 -19.08
N VAL A 320 -15.17 -11.92 -19.10
CA VAL A 320 -13.75 -11.57 -19.10
C VAL A 320 -13.06 -11.98 -20.40
N SER A 321 -13.80 -12.46 -21.40
CA SER A 321 -13.28 -12.92 -22.69
C SER A 321 -12.56 -11.82 -23.47
N GLY A 322 -12.99 -10.57 -23.31
CA GLY A 322 -12.38 -9.39 -23.94
C GLY A 322 -11.10 -8.90 -23.27
N LEU A 323 -10.72 -9.46 -22.11
CA LEU A 323 -9.50 -9.08 -21.39
C LEU A 323 -8.27 -9.77 -21.98
N LYS A 324 -7.18 -9.03 -22.13
CA LYS A 324 -5.88 -9.60 -22.49
C LYS A 324 -5.25 -10.24 -21.22
N LEU A 325 -5.67 -11.46 -20.93
CA LEU A 325 -5.18 -12.22 -19.78
C LEU A 325 -3.70 -12.60 -19.99
N ARG A 326 -2.88 -12.45 -18.95
CA ARG A 326 -1.54 -13.04 -18.86
C ARG A 326 -1.67 -14.54 -18.59
N ASP A 327 -0.65 -15.35 -18.95
CA ASP A 327 -0.68 -16.79 -18.71
C ASP A 327 -0.87 -17.12 -17.22
N ALA A 328 -0.20 -16.37 -16.33
CA ALA A 328 -0.39 -16.51 -14.88
C ALA A 328 -1.85 -16.30 -14.42
N HIS A 329 -2.59 -15.38 -15.09
CA HIS A 329 -4.00 -15.20 -14.78
C HIS A 329 -4.87 -16.36 -15.25
N ARG A 330 -4.56 -16.92 -16.43
CA ARG A 330 -5.29 -18.08 -16.94
C ARG A 330 -5.14 -19.29 -16.04
N GLU A 331 -3.91 -19.58 -15.59
CA GLU A 331 -3.66 -20.66 -14.64
C GLU A 331 -4.47 -20.50 -13.34
N VAL A 332 -4.50 -19.28 -12.80
CA VAL A 332 -5.27 -18.99 -11.58
C VAL A 332 -6.77 -19.12 -11.85
N LEU A 333 -7.28 -18.58 -12.96
CA LEU A 333 -8.70 -18.64 -13.33
C LEU A 333 -9.16 -20.09 -13.51
N GLU A 334 -8.37 -20.91 -14.19
CA GLU A 334 -8.67 -22.33 -14.41
C GLU A 334 -8.68 -23.14 -13.10
N GLN A 335 -7.88 -22.73 -12.13
CA GLN A 335 -7.82 -23.40 -10.81
C GLN A 335 -8.94 -22.95 -9.85
N MET A 336 -9.60 -21.81 -10.12
CA MET A 336 -10.56 -21.23 -9.19
C MET A 336 -11.91 -21.96 -9.13
N GLY A 337 -12.27 -22.75 -10.13
CA GLY A 337 -13.60 -23.36 -10.23
C GLY A 337 -14.74 -22.38 -10.55
N GLU A 338 -14.55 -21.07 -10.35
CA GLU A 338 -15.52 -20.02 -10.68
C GLU A 338 -15.36 -19.45 -12.10
N TYR A 339 -14.47 -20.02 -12.92
CA TYR A 339 -14.24 -19.60 -14.29
C TYR A 339 -14.73 -20.65 -15.29
N VAL A 340 -15.67 -20.25 -16.15
CA VAL A 340 -16.25 -21.15 -17.16
C VAL A 340 -16.39 -20.41 -18.49
N ASN A 341 -15.76 -20.90 -19.54
CA ASN A 341 -15.95 -20.43 -20.92
C ASN A 341 -15.81 -18.92 -21.13
N GLY A 342 -14.92 -18.26 -20.41
CA GLY A 342 -14.70 -16.81 -20.53
C GLY A 342 -15.50 -15.98 -19.52
N TYR A 343 -16.24 -16.62 -18.65
CA TYR A 343 -17.03 -15.98 -17.60
C TYR A 343 -16.50 -16.28 -16.20
N LEU A 344 -16.50 -15.28 -15.35
CA LEU A 344 -16.32 -15.44 -13.90
C LEU A 344 -17.69 -15.51 -13.24
N ILE A 345 -17.93 -16.55 -12.45
CA ILE A 345 -19.09 -16.70 -11.60
C ILE A 345 -18.85 -15.90 -10.33
N LEU A 346 -19.55 -14.79 -10.17
CA LEU A 346 -19.39 -13.90 -9.02
C LEU A 346 -20.33 -14.24 -7.87
N LYS A 347 -21.51 -14.79 -8.20
CA LYS A 347 -22.53 -15.11 -7.22
C LYS A 347 -23.37 -16.29 -7.71
N GLU A 348 -23.68 -17.23 -6.82
CA GLU A 348 -24.66 -18.30 -7.03
C GLU A 348 -25.65 -18.30 -5.87
N GLY A 349 -26.92 -18.13 -6.14
CA GLY A 349 -27.92 -17.94 -5.09
C GLY A 349 -27.60 -16.71 -4.24
N ASP A 350 -27.40 -16.92 -2.95
CA ASP A 350 -26.97 -15.86 -2.02
C ASP A 350 -25.46 -15.84 -1.78
N ASP A 351 -24.72 -16.82 -2.27
CA ASP A 351 -23.30 -16.97 -2.02
C ASP A 351 -22.47 -16.13 -3.00
N LEU A 352 -21.73 -15.17 -2.46
CA LEU A 352 -20.81 -14.30 -3.19
C LEU A 352 -19.39 -14.84 -3.15
N SER A 353 -18.80 -15.15 -4.32
CA SER A 353 -17.39 -15.48 -4.43
C SER A 353 -16.52 -14.22 -4.35
N TYR A 354 -15.95 -13.94 -3.18
CA TYR A 354 -14.96 -12.88 -3.03
C TYR A 354 -13.65 -13.18 -3.80
N SER A 355 -13.36 -14.44 -4.04
CA SER A 355 -12.23 -14.87 -4.86
C SER A 355 -12.39 -14.39 -6.30
N ALA A 356 -13.53 -14.69 -6.92
CA ALA A 356 -13.86 -14.26 -8.29
C ALA A 356 -14.00 -12.72 -8.39
N LEU A 357 -14.67 -12.11 -7.41
CA LEU A 357 -14.83 -10.66 -7.31
C LEU A 357 -13.49 -9.93 -7.30
N ASN A 358 -12.55 -10.42 -6.49
CA ASN A 358 -11.20 -9.86 -6.38
C ASN A 358 -10.42 -10.04 -7.68
N MET A 359 -10.53 -11.22 -8.33
CA MET A 359 -9.89 -11.46 -9.61
C MET A 359 -10.41 -10.48 -10.67
N LEU A 360 -11.71 -10.31 -10.80
CA LEU A 360 -12.29 -9.33 -11.73
C LEU A 360 -11.77 -7.92 -11.45
N THR A 361 -11.69 -7.53 -10.17
CA THR A 361 -11.17 -6.22 -9.76
C THR A 361 -9.72 -6.02 -10.18
N GLN A 362 -8.86 -7.02 -9.99
CA GLN A 362 -7.46 -6.98 -10.40
C GLN A 362 -7.31 -6.91 -11.93
N LEU A 363 -8.03 -7.74 -12.65
CA LEU A 363 -8.02 -7.74 -14.12
C LEU A 363 -8.48 -6.38 -14.68
N THR A 364 -9.51 -5.80 -14.09
CA THR A 364 -9.98 -4.46 -14.44
C THR A 364 -8.92 -3.40 -14.17
N ALA A 365 -8.27 -3.44 -13.00
CA ALA A 365 -7.21 -2.51 -12.66
C ALA A 365 -6.03 -2.59 -13.64
N GLU A 366 -5.61 -3.80 -14.00
CA GLU A 366 -4.52 -4.00 -14.95
C GLU A 366 -4.87 -3.55 -16.37
N ASP A 367 -6.11 -3.76 -16.81
CA ASP A 367 -6.57 -3.30 -18.12
C ASP A 367 -6.58 -1.76 -18.18
N ILE A 368 -7.06 -1.11 -17.13
CA ILE A 368 -7.00 0.35 -16.99
C ILE A 368 -5.55 0.83 -17.04
N GLU A 369 -4.66 0.23 -16.25
CA GLU A 369 -3.25 0.62 -16.21
C GLU A 369 -2.56 0.48 -17.56
N LYS A 370 -2.80 -0.61 -18.28
CA LYS A 370 -2.27 -0.82 -19.63
C LYS A 370 -2.72 0.27 -20.60
N ARG A 371 -3.99 0.66 -20.54
CA ARG A 371 -4.55 1.70 -21.41
C ARG A 371 -3.94 3.05 -21.12
N ILE A 372 -3.75 3.37 -19.84
CA ILE A 372 -3.13 4.60 -19.41
C ILE A 372 -1.68 4.71 -19.88
N ARG A 373 -0.92 3.61 -19.83
CA ARG A 373 0.49 3.56 -20.27
C ARG A 373 0.68 3.59 -21.79
N THR A 374 -0.38 3.33 -22.56
CA THR A 374 -0.32 3.33 -24.03
C THR A 374 -0.63 4.69 -24.65
N PHE A 375 -0.99 5.67 -23.88
CA PHE A 375 -1.19 7.08 -24.25
C PHE A 375 -0.03 7.96 -23.76
#